data_8c71a2062cdc9790f293d2eee2dcdf51
#
_entry.id   8c71a2062cdc9790f293d2eee2dcdf51
#
_cell.length_a   1.000
_cell.length_b   1.000
_cell.length_c   1.000
_cell.angle_alpha   90.00
_cell.angle_beta   90.00
_cell.angle_gamma   90.00
#
_symmetry.space_group_name_H-M   'P 1'
#
loop_
_entity.id
_entity.type
_entity.pdbx_description
1 polymer ?
#
loop_
_entity_poly.entity_id
_entity_poly.type
_entity_poly.pdbx_seq_one_letter_code
_entity_poly.pdbx_strand_id
1 'polypeptide(L)'
;MSEKRYLSCAETAKLVREAIKKHFPGTKFSVRSDTYSGGASIHVSWALGPTTKEVEAIAKQFEGKDFDGMIDMACHYSHWLLPDGTTRIRHTPGTEGSRGTIQAIDNPIPPVGAEAVSFGADYIFCERSYGENENGLNEKVSREMCELQHIPYEGPNTRCLFGDGDPDVVQHHAWRLLQDSSFSPGEEYAGLRRATPEENDWQHCFVVIKAGDPQKPSQTPAITIPTLTVNNERNGYEIRFPRKPGDDILQRLKDAGWRWSKYSSCWYHRQTPANLAFATLLIQELTGADR
;
A
#
# COMPACT_ATOMS: atom_id res chain seq x y z
N MET A 1 -8.18 -41.21 20.92
CA MET A 1 -7.49 -39.95 20.62
C MET A 1 -6.65 -40.20 19.38
N SER A 2 -6.87 -39.52 18.26
CA SER A 2 -5.98 -39.66 17.13
C SER A 2 -4.59 -39.16 17.51
N GLU A 3 -3.57 -39.99 17.25
CA GLU A 3 -2.19 -39.66 17.53
C GLU A 3 -1.80 -38.41 16.72
N LYS A 4 -1.20 -37.41 17.39
CA LYS A 4 -0.78 -36.16 16.75
C LYS A 4 0.48 -36.41 15.91
N ARG A 5 0.41 -36.17 14.61
CA ARG A 5 1.55 -36.32 13.71
C ARG A 5 2.42 -35.07 13.75
N TYR A 6 3.71 -35.26 13.89
CA TYR A 6 4.70 -34.18 13.73
C TYR A 6 5.14 -34.09 12.28
N LEU A 7 5.06 -32.91 11.71
CA LEU A 7 5.56 -32.57 10.37
C LEU A 7 6.86 -31.79 10.51
N SER A 8 7.93 -32.31 9.95
CA SER A 8 9.23 -31.61 9.94
C SER A 8 9.12 -30.24 9.25
N CYS A 9 10.09 -29.35 9.45
CA CYS A 9 10.15 -28.07 8.77
C CYS A 9 10.10 -28.22 7.24
N ALA A 10 10.79 -29.22 6.70
CA ALA A 10 10.77 -29.50 5.27
C ALA A 10 9.40 -29.98 4.75
N GLU A 11 8.66 -30.77 5.51
CA GLU A 11 7.30 -31.20 5.19
C GLU A 11 6.34 -30.02 5.30
N THR A 12 6.47 -29.20 6.33
CA THR A 12 5.71 -27.94 6.49
C THR A 12 5.95 -27.01 5.29
N ALA A 13 7.21 -26.86 4.84
CA ALA A 13 7.54 -26.04 3.67
C ALA A 13 6.90 -26.55 2.36
N LYS A 14 6.64 -27.85 2.23
CA LYS A 14 5.88 -28.37 1.08
C LYS A 14 4.43 -27.90 1.12
N LEU A 15 3.79 -27.99 2.29
CA LEU A 15 2.40 -27.51 2.46
C LEU A 15 2.29 -26.01 2.18
N VAL A 16 3.21 -25.19 2.73
CA VAL A 16 3.27 -23.75 2.46
C VAL A 16 3.37 -23.51 0.95
N ARG A 17 4.28 -24.21 0.26
CA ARG A 17 4.48 -24.07 -1.20
C ARG A 17 3.21 -24.42 -1.99
N GLU A 18 2.52 -25.46 -1.62
CA GLU A 18 1.26 -25.87 -2.26
C GLU A 18 0.15 -24.84 -2.02
N ALA A 19 0.02 -24.37 -0.77
CA ALA A 19 -0.99 -23.37 -0.40
C ALA A 19 -0.79 -22.05 -1.14
N ILE A 20 0.42 -21.48 -1.14
CA ILE A 20 0.67 -20.21 -1.83
C ILE A 20 0.56 -20.34 -3.35
N LYS A 21 0.99 -21.46 -3.94
CA LYS A 21 0.82 -21.73 -5.38
C LYS A 21 -0.65 -21.83 -5.79
N LYS A 22 -1.49 -22.38 -4.93
CA LYS A 22 -2.94 -22.49 -5.15
C LYS A 22 -3.61 -21.12 -5.13
N HIS A 23 -3.20 -20.23 -4.19
CA HIS A 23 -3.80 -18.91 -4.02
C HIS A 23 -3.25 -17.87 -5.00
N PHE A 24 -1.99 -17.99 -5.37
CA PHE A 24 -1.31 -17.04 -6.27
C PHE A 24 -0.75 -17.74 -7.51
N PRO A 25 -1.61 -18.28 -8.38
CA PRO A 25 -1.17 -18.99 -9.59
C PRO A 25 -0.40 -18.02 -10.51
N GLY A 26 0.74 -18.47 -11.02
CA GLY A 26 1.58 -17.68 -11.93
C GLY A 26 2.67 -16.84 -11.25
N THR A 27 2.56 -16.53 -9.95
CA THR A 27 3.64 -15.88 -9.20
C THR A 27 4.72 -16.91 -8.85
N LYS A 28 5.99 -16.54 -9.08
CA LYS A 28 7.14 -17.40 -8.76
C LYS A 28 7.58 -17.13 -7.32
N PHE A 29 7.40 -18.13 -6.47
CA PHE A 29 7.87 -18.10 -5.08
C PHE A 29 9.09 -18.98 -4.89
N SER A 30 10.04 -18.51 -4.09
CA SER A 30 11.10 -19.33 -3.48
C SER A 30 10.68 -19.65 -2.05
N VAL A 31 10.60 -20.93 -1.70
CA VAL A 31 10.27 -21.38 -0.33
C VAL A 31 11.41 -22.24 0.17
N ARG A 32 12.10 -21.79 1.21
CA ARG A 32 13.26 -22.46 1.78
C ARG A 32 13.00 -22.74 3.26
N SER A 33 13.28 -23.97 3.70
CA SER A 33 13.29 -24.35 5.10
C SER A 33 14.72 -24.25 5.65
N ASP A 34 14.87 -23.69 6.82
CA ASP A 34 16.12 -23.61 7.56
C ASP A 34 15.94 -24.22 8.94
N THR A 35 16.94 -25.00 9.39
CA THR A 35 16.93 -25.67 10.68
C THR A 35 18.23 -25.35 11.42
N TYR A 36 18.10 -24.78 12.61
CA TYR A 36 19.21 -24.32 13.42
C TYR A 36 19.08 -24.85 14.85
N SER A 37 20.16 -24.67 15.67
CA SER A 37 20.11 -25.06 17.07
C SER A 37 19.01 -24.28 17.81
N GLY A 38 17.98 -24.98 18.26
CA GLY A 38 16.86 -24.42 19.03
C GLY A 38 15.63 -24.03 18.21
N GLY A 39 15.60 -24.28 16.86
CA GLY A 39 14.42 -23.97 16.06
C GLY A 39 14.54 -24.28 14.59
N ALA A 40 13.48 -23.94 13.88
CA ALA A 40 13.44 -24.02 12.42
C ALA A 40 12.52 -22.94 11.85
N SER A 41 12.84 -22.42 10.69
CA SER A 41 12.06 -21.39 10.00
C SER A 41 11.86 -21.70 8.54
N ILE A 42 10.85 -21.06 7.95
CA ILE A 42 10.62 -21.08 6.52
C ILE A 42 10.73 -19.64 5.99
N HIS A 43 11.49 -19.47 4.90
CA HIS A 43 11.63 -18.21 4.21
C HIS A 43 10.90 -18.30 2.88
N VAL A 44 9.90 -17.45 2.69
CA VAL A 44 9.11 -17.30 1.46
C VAL A 44 9.52 -15.99 0.80
N SER A 45 10.10 -16.06 -0.40
CA SER A 45 10.50 -14.85 -1.13
C SER A 45 9.94 -14.85 -2.55
N TRP A 46 9.60 -13.66 -3.05
CA TRP A 46 9.10 -13.44 -4.41
C TRP A 46 9.38 -12.00 -4.86
N ALA A 47 9.26 -11.76 -6.18
CA ALA A 47 9.39 -10.44 -6.75
C ALA A 47 8.05 -9.94 -7.24
N LEU A 48 7.72 -8.67 -6.97
CA LEU A 48 6.43 -8.07 -7.29
C LEU A 48 5.24 -8.94 -6.79
N GLY A 49 4.25 -9.20 -7.62
CA GLY A 49 3.17 -10.13 -7.27
C GLY A 49 2.29 -9.63 -6.11
N PRO A 50 1.72 -10.55 -5.31
CA PRO A 50 0.87 -10.20 -4.17
C PRO A 50 1.65 -9.44 -3.08
N THR A 51 0.92 -8.69 -2.26
CA THR A 51 1.50 -8.00 -1.10
C THR A 51 2.00 -8.98 -0.04
N THR A 52 2.90 -8.52 0.83
CA THR A 52 3.37 -9.34 1.95
C THR A 52 2.21 -9.78 2.85
N LYS A 53 1.26 -8.88 3.12
CA LYS A 53 0.06 -9.20 3.93
C LYS A 53 -0.79 -10.32 3.32
N GLU A 54 -0.99 -10.31 1.99
CA GLU A 54 -1.75 -11.35 1.30
C GLU A 54 -1.04 -12.71 1.40
N VAL A 55 0.27 -12.75 1.24
CA VAL A 55 1.06 -14.00 1.34
C VAL A 55 1.13 -14.50 2.77
N GLU A 56 1.35 -13.61 3.74
CA GLU A 56 1.36 -13.94 5.16
C GLU A 56 0.05 -14.55 5.64
N ALA A 57 -1.10 -14.03 5.18
CA ALA A 57 -2.41 -14.58 5.50
C ALA A 57 -2.57 -16.06 5.12
N ILE A 58 -1.83 -16.51 4.09
CA ILE A 58 -1.84 -17.91 3.64
C ILE A 58 -0.71 -18.71 4.28
N ALA A 59 0.50 -18.13 4.37
CA ALA A 59 1.67 -18.86 4.81
C ALA A 59 1.71 -19.07 6.32
N LYS A 60 1.38 -18.05 7.11
CA LYS A 60 1.50 -18.10 8.59
C LYS A 60 0.54 -19.06 9.27
N GLN A 61 -0.51 -19.53 8.59
CA GLN A 61 -1.35 -20.60 9.14
C GLN A 61 -0.61 -21.92 9.43
N PHE A 62 0.63 -22.07 8.93
CA PHE A 62 1.49 -23.23 9.13
C PHE A 62 2.61 -22.98 10.17
N GLU A 63 2.56 -21.88 10.91
CA GLU A 63 3.52 -21.64 12.00
C GLU A 63 3.25 -22.55 13.19
N GLY A 64 4.31 -23.10 13.74
CA GLY A 64 4.24 -24.04 14.86
C GLY A 64 4.20 -23.37 16.23
N LYS A 65 4.54 -22.09 16.33
CA LYS A 65 4.51 -21.32 17.58
C LYS A 65 4.30 -19.83 17.33
N ASP A 66 3.93 -19.14 18.39
CA ASP A 66 3.90 -17.69 18.48
C ASP A 66 4.74 -17.23 19.69
N PHE A 67 5.11 -15.96 19.72
CA PHE A 67 5.94 -15.38 20.76
C PHE A 67 5.24 -14.19 21.41
N ASP A 68 5.08 -14.27 22.72
CA ASP A 68 4.53 -13.18 23.53
C ASP A 68 5.67 -12.32 24.10
N GLY A 69 5.91 -11.20 23.46
CA GLY A 69 6.94 -10.24 23.85
C GLY A 69 6.66 -9.51 25.17
N MET A 70 5.42 -9.57 25.69
CA MET A 70 5.07 -8.95 26.97
C MET A 70 5.66 -9.72 28.16
N ILE A 71 5.82 -11.01 28.02
CA ILE A 71 6.30 -11.91 29.10
C ILE A 71 7.45 -12.83 28.66
N ASP A 72 8.02 -12.59 27.46
CA ASP A 72 9.15 -13.33 26.90
C ASP A 72 8.89 -14.85 26.84
N MET A 73 7.70 -15.23 26.38
CA MET A 73 7.27 -16.64 26.29
C MET A 73 6.85 -17.05 24.88
N ALA A 74 7.29 -18.25 24.46
CA ALA A 74 6.82 -18.90 23.26
C ALA A 74 5.67 -19.88 23.56
N CYS A 75 4.59 -19.81 22.76
CA CYS A 75 3.47 -20.74 22.79
C CYS A 75 3.46 -21.62 21.56
N HIS A 76 3.46 -22.93 21.75
CA HIS A 76 3.37 -23.88 20.66
C HIS A 76 1.92 -24.13 20.26
N TYR A 77 1.70 -24.29 18.94
CA TYR A 77 0.42 -24.64 18.35
C TYR A 77 0.35 -26.11 17.96
N SER A 78 -0.82 -26.70 18.09
CA SER A 78 -1.20 -27.86 17.31
C SER A 78 -2.37 -27.50 16.41
N HIS A 79 -2.49 -28.17 15.28
CA HIS A 79 -3.43 -27.81 14.24
C HIS A 79 -4.27 -29.00 13.81
N TRP A 80 -5.44 -28.72 13.25
CA TRP A 80 -6.17 -29.58 12.35
C TRP A 80 -5.75 -29.26 10.93
N LEU A 81 -5.11 -30.20 10.24
CA LEU A 81 -4.84 -30.13 8.80
C LEU A 81 -6.04 -30.75 8.06
N LEU A 82 -6.70 -29.96 7.23
CA LEU A 82 -7.87 -30.36 6.48
C LEU A 82 -7.47 -31.00 5.14
N PRO A 83 -8.36 -31.81 4.53
CA PRO A 83 -8.09 -32.47 3.25
C PRO A 83 -7.83 -31.50 2.08
N ASP A 84 -8.33 -30.27 2.16
CA ASP A 84 -8.11 -29.21 1.17
C ASP A 84 -6.75 -28.49 1.32
N GLY A 85 -5.97 -28.86 2.33
CA GLY A 85 -4.67 -28.28 2.67
C GLY A 85 -4.73 -27.03 3.54
N THR A 86 -5.92 -26.57 3.97
CA THR A 86 -6.06 -25.51 4.94
C THR A 86 -5.86 -26.01 6.36
N THR A 87 -5.61 -25.08 7.30
CA THR A 87 -5.39 -25.44 8.71
C THR A 87 -6.29 -24.68 9.65
N ARG A 88 -6.50 -25.24 10.84
CA ARG A 88 -7.15 -24.56 11.96
C ARG A 88 -6.38 -24.86 13.23
N ILE A 89 -6.20 -23.87 14.09
CA ILE A 89 -5.57 -24.11 15.40
C ILE A 89 -6.46 -25.06 16.19
N ARG A 90 -5.87 -26.19 16.61
CA ARG A 90 -6.49 -27.20 17.47
C ARG A 90 -6.33 -26.82 18.93
N HIS A 91 -5.10 -26.50 19.32
CA HIS A 91 -4.78 -26.19 20.72
C HIS A 91 -3.54 -25.31 20.82
N THR A 92 -3.61 -24.33 21.72
CA THR A 92 -2.48 -23.64 22.31
C THR A 92 -2.81 -23.31 23.76
N PRO A 93 -1.84 -23.43 24.69
CA PRO A 93 -2.08 -23.05 26.09
C PRO A 93 -2.32 -21.54 26.26
N GLY A 94 -1.89 -20.73 25.27
CA GLY A 94 -1.91 -19.28 25.40
C GLY A 94 -1.00 -18.75 26.51
N THR A 95 -1.01 -17.43 26.68
CA THR A 95 -0.25 -16.71 27.73
C THR A 95 -1.14 -15.88 28.65
N GLU A 96 -2.46 -15.98 28.54
CA GLU A 96 -3.43 -15.19 29.29
C GLU A 96 -3.26 -15.35 30.81
N GLY A 97 -3.04 -16.57 31.30
CA GLY A 97 -2.79 -16.87 32.72
C GLY A 97 -1.50 -16.25 33.27
N SER A 98 -0.61 -15.84 32.40
CA SER A 98 0.67 -15.18 32.72
C SER A 98 0.65 -13.67 32.45
N ARG A 99 -0.51 -13.07 32.24
CA ARG A 99 -0.72 -11.66 31.81
C ARG A 99 -0.15 -11.37 30.42
N GLY A 100 -0.03 -12.39 29.59
CA GLY A 100 0.38 -12.27 28.20
C GLY A 100 -0.81 -11.95 27.27
N THR A 101 -0.51 -11.92 25.97
CA THR A 101 -1.45 -11.47 24.92
C THR A 101 -1.95 -12.58 24.00
N ILE A 102 -1.34 -13.76 24.04
CA ILE A 102 -1.75 -14.91 23.24
C ILE A 102 -2.92 -15.61 23.91
N GLN A 103 -4.06 -15.66 23.22
CA GLN A 103 -5.27 -16.31 23.73
C GLN A 103 -5.13 -17.83 23.73
N ALA A 104 -5.56 -18.46 24.82
CA ALA A 104 -5.68 -19.91 24.88
C ALA A 104 -6.78 -20.40 23.92
N ILE A 105 -6.48 -21.43 23.12
CA ILE A 105 -7.42 -22.06 22.20
C ILE A 105 -7.49 -23.55 22.48
N ASP A 106 -8.70 -24.08 22.56
CA ASP A 106 -8.93 -25.51 22.65
C ASP A 106 -10.10 -25.92 21.75
N ASN A 107 -9.79 -26.52 20.62
CA ASN A 107 -10.74 -27.02 19.64
C ASN A 107 -10.55 -28.55 19.48
N PRO A 108 -11.01 -29.36 20.45
CA PRO A 108 -10.75 -30.79 20.48
C PRO A 108 -11.53 -31.58 19.43
N ILE A 109 -12.60 -31.02 18.86
CA ILE A 109 -13.47 -31.70 17.90
C ILE A 109 -12.84 -31.63 16.51
N PRO A 110 -12.43 -32.75 15.90
CA PRO A 110 -11.85 -32.74 14.57
C PRO A 110 -12.88 -32.36 13.51
N PRO A 111 -12.56 -31.43 12.59
CA PRO A 111 -13.31 -31.28 11.36
C PRO A 111 -13.32 -32.61 10.55
N VAL A 112 -14.33 -32.79 9.71
CA VAL A 112 -14.47 -34.02 8.90
C VAL A 112 -13.24 -34.22 8.03
N GLY A 113 -12.58 -35.40 8.18
CA GLY A 113 -11.37 -35.75 7.42
C GLY A 113 -10.08 -35.02 7.85
N ALA A 114 -10.12 -34.23 8.92
CA ALA A 114 -8.93 -33.51 9.40
C ALA A 114 -7.97 -34.43 10.18
N GLU A 115 -6.70 -34.18 10.03
CA GLU A 115 -5.60 -34.84 10.77
C GLU A 115 -5.04 -33.89 11.84
N ALA A 116 -4.77 -34.41 13.04
CA ALA A 116 -4.11 -33.66 14.08
C ALA A 116 -2.60 -33.58 13.82
N VAL A 117 -2.06 -32.35 13.65
CA VAL A 117 -0.65 -32.14 13.31
C VAL A 117 0.02 -31.10 14.22
N SER A 118 1.36 -31.17 14.27
CA SER A 118 2.22 -30.07 14.71
C SER A 118 3.21 -29.77 13.62
N PHE A 119 3.33 -28.49 13.30
CA PHE A 119 4.29 -28.01 12.30
C PHE A 119 5.66 -27.80 12.93
N GLY A 120 6.70 -28.27 12.20
CA GLY A 120 8.08 -28.15 12.65
C GLY A 120 8.76 -26.85 12.23
N ALA A 121 8.04 -25.93 11.61
CA ALA A 121 8.50 -24.56 11.38
C ALA A 121 8.01 -23.69 12.52
N ASP A 122 8.93 -23.07 13.25
CA ASP A 122 8.60 -22.15 14.33
C ASP A 122 7.93 -20.90 13.76
N TYR A 123 8.58 -20.28 12.76
CA TYR A 123 8.14 -19.05 12.13
C TYR A 123 8.26 -19.12 10.61
N ILE A 124 7.46 -18.32 9.93
CA ILE A 124 7.45 -18.20 8.46
C ILE A 124 7.67 -16.74 8.10
N PHE A 125 8.81 -16.43 7.51
CA PHE A 125 9.18 -15.09 7.07
C PHE A 125 8.82 -14.90 5.60
N CYS A 126 8.10 -13.84 5.32
CA CYS A 126 7.63 -13.49 3.98
C CYS A 126 8.32 -12.22 3.51
N GLU A 127 9.15 -12.33 2.46
CA GLU A 127 9.98 -11.24 1.96
C GLU A 127 9.66 -10.98 0.49
N ARG A 128 9.13 -9.81 0.22
CA ARG A 128 8.81 -9.36 -1.12
C ARG A 128 9.89 -8.44 -1.65
N SER A 129 10.41 -8.74 -2.83
CA SER A 129 11.33 -7.86 -3.55
C SER A 129 10.63 -7.14 -4.71
N TYR A 130 11.23 -6.02 -5.15
CA TYR A 130 10.71 -5.23 -6.27
C TYR A 130 11.54 -5.39 -7.55
N GLY A 131 12.27 -6.52 -7.67
CA GLY A 131 13.13 -6.88 -8.81
C GLY A 131 14.61 -6.66 -8.52
N GLU A 132 15.46 -6.87 -9.53
CA GLU A 132 16.94 -6.84 -9.40
C GLU A 132 17.48 -5.47 -8.95
N ASN A 133 16.70 -4.41 -9.09
CA ASN A 133 17.01 -3.05 -8.65
C ASN A 133 15.94 -2.52 -7.67
N GLU A 134 15.82 -3.10 -6.49
CA GLU A 134 14.85 -2.66 -5.46
C GLU A 134 14.95 -1.16 -5.18
N ASN A 135 16.17 -0.65 -5.03
CA ASN A 135 16.42 0.77 -4.87
C ASN A 135 16.00 1.57 -6.12
N GLY A 136 16.13 0.98 -7.31
CA GLY A 136 15.77 1.64 -8.58
C GLY A 136 14.28 1.87 -8.71
N LEU A 137 13.43 0.92 -8.35
CA LEU A 137 11.97 1.12 -8.43
C LEU A 137 11.49 2.11 -7.36
N ASN A 138 11.97 1.99 -6.13
CA ASN A 138 11.62 2.95 -5.07
C ASN A 138 12.09 4.37 -5.43
N GLU A 139 13.28 4.52 -5.98
CA GLU A 139 13.77 5.81 -6.45
C GLU A 139 12.93 6.34 -7.62
N LYS A 140 12.58 5.50 -8.60
CA LYS A 140 11.70 5.87 -9.71
C LYS A 140 10.36 6.40 -9.22
N VAL A 141 9.71 5.66 -8.30
CA VAL A 141 8.44 6.05 -7.68
C VAL A 141 8.60 7.37 -6.91
N SER A 142 9.70 7.54 -6.17
CA SER A 142 10.00 8.77 -5.43
C SER A 142 10.14 9.98 -6.35
N ARG A 143 10.85 9.82 -7.49
CA ARG A 143 10.98 10.88 -8.51
C ARG A 143 9.63 11.25 -9.11
N GLU A 144 8.82 10.27 -9.50
CA GLU A 144 7.48 10.50 -10.06
C GLU A 144 6.54 11.16 -9.03
N MET A 145 6.62 10.82 -7.74
CA MET A 145 5.90 11.53 -6.68
C MET A 145 6.29 13.01 -6.59
N CYS A 146 7.58 13.30 -6.68
CA CYS A 146 8.09 14.67 -6.69
C CYS A 146 7.63 15.43 -7.95
N GLU A 147 7.70 14.81 -9.13
CA GLU A 147 7.24 15.40 -10.40
C GLU A 147 5.76 15.75 -10.36
N LEU A 148 4.91 14.84 -9.85
CA LEU A 148 3.47 15.07 -9.70
C LEU A 148 3.15 16.19 -8.71
N GLN A 149 4.07 16.52 -7.79
CA GLN A 149 3.94 17.62 -6.84
C GLN A 149 4.69 18.89 -7.27
N HIS A 150 5.41 18.84 -8.40
CA HIS A 150 6.29 19.92 -8.88
C HIS A 150 7.40 20.30 -7.90
N ILE A 151 7.95 19.31 -7.21
CA ILE A 151 9.06 19.44 -6.25
C ILE A 151 10.32 18.87 -6.90
N PRO A 152 11.46 19.58 -6.89
CA PRO A 152 12.72 19.02 -7.35
C PRO A 152 13.12 17.79 -6.53
N TYR A 153 13.47 16.71 -7.18
CA TYR A 153 14.00 15.53 -6.51
C TYR A 153 15.51 15.70 -6.24
N GLU A 154 15.88 15.86 -4.99
CA GLU A 154 17.26 16.06 -4.53
C GLU A 154 17.88 14.80 -3.93
N GLY A 155 17.17 13.66 -4.01
CA GLY A 155 17.58 12.38 -3.47
C GLY A 155 16.55 11.74 -2.56
N PRO A 156 16.87 10.59 -1.95
CA PRO A 156 15.90 9.79 -1.19
C PRO A 156 15.27 10.53 0.00
N ASN A 157 15.98 11.51 0.56
CA ASN A 157 15.52 12.31 1.69
C ASN A 157 14.72 13.57 1.27
N THR A 158 14.41 13.71 -0.03
CA THR A 158 13.54 14.80 -0.50
C THR A 158 12.21 14.75 0.26
N ARG A 159 11.75 15.93 0.70
CA ARG A 159 10.49 16.04 1.45
C ARG A 159 9.37 16.49 0.53
N CYS A 160 8.27 15.76 0.54
CA CYS A 160 7.04 16.05 -0.19
C CYS A 160 5.87 16.19 0.79
N LEU A 161 4.78 16.83 0.34
CA LEU A 161 3.56 16.95 1.11
C LEU A 161 2.69 15.71 0.90
N PHE A 162 2.31 15.05 1.99
CA PHE A 162 1.42 13.91 2.00
C PHE A 162 0.28 14.13 3.01
N GLY A 163 -0.93 13.72 2.65
CA GLY A 163 -2.09 13.79 3.55
C GLY A 163 -2.40 15.18 4.10
N ASP A 164 -2.30 15.34 5.39
CA ASP A 164 -2.65 16.54 6.16
C ASP A 164 -1.66 17.73 6.05
N GLY A 165 -0.63 17.55 5.22
CA GLY A 165 0.21 18.67 4.77
C GLY A 165 1.53 18.84 5.51
N ASP A 166 1.91 17.92 6.38
CA ASP A 166 3.27 17.89 6.92
C ASP A 166 4.25 17.27 5.89
N PRO A 167 5.41 17.93 5.67
CA PRO A 167 6.41 17.38 4.77
C PRO A 167 7.05 16.11 5.36
N ASP A 168 6.99 15.01 4.62
CA ASP A 168 7.65 13.76 5.00
C ASP A 168 8.58 13.29 3.88
N VAL A 169 9.45 12.33 4.20
CA VAL A 169 10.46 11.79 3.29
C VAL A 169 9.80 10.99 2.18
N VAL A 170 9.99 11.41 0.93
CA VAL A 170 9.35 10.80 -0.25
C VAL A 170 9.64 9.32 -0.38
N GLN A 171 10.86 8.89 -0.04
CA GLN A 171 11.24 7.48 -0.13
C GLN A 171 10.40 6.56 0.77
N HIS A 172 10.01 7.03 1.96
CA HIS A 172 9.15 6.26 2.87
C HIS A 172 7.75 6.07 2.29
N HIS A 173 7.21 7.12 1.65
CA HIS A 173 5.90 7.03 1.01
C HIS A 173 5.93 6.18 -0.25
N ALA A 174 6.97 6.28 -1.07
CA ALA A 174 7.17 5.43 -2.23
C ALA A 174 7.25 3.95 -1.83
N TRP A 175 8.02 3.64 -0.79
CA TRP A 175 8.13 2.29 -0.26
C TRP A 175 6.79 1.77 0.27
N ARG A 176 6.08 2.56 1.07
CA ARG A 176 4.75 2.19 1.61
C ARG A 176 3.74 1.94 0.49
N LEU A 177 3.68 2.82 -0.49
CA LEU A 177 2.80 2.68 -1.64
C LEU A 177 3.07 1.38 -2.42
N LEU A 178 4.33 1.03 -2.62
CA LEU A 178 4.73 -0.22 -3.27
C LEU A 178 4.36 -1.43 -2.40
N GLN A 179 4.53 -1.34 -1.07
CA GLN A 179 4.17 -2.41 -0.14
C GLN A 179 2.67 -2.72 -0.16
N ASP A 180 1.84 -1.69 -0.25
CA ASP A 180 0.39 -1.84 -0.25
C ASP A 180 -0.21 -2.12 -1.64
N SER A 181 0.62 -2.10 -2.70
CA SER A 181 0.20 -2.39 -4.08
C SER A 181 0.42 -3.86 -4.44
N SER A 182 -0.65 -4.60 -4.76
CA SER A 182 -0.58 -5.97 -5.28
C SER A 182 -0.41 -5.96 -6.80
N PHE A 183 0.36 -6.89 -7.36
CA PHE A 183 0.54 -7.05 -8.80
C PHE A 183 0.13 -8.47 -9.21
N SER A 184 -0.63 -8.59 -10.29
CA SER A 184 -0.92 -9.89 -10.90
C SER A 184 0.31 -10.45 -11.62
N PRO A 185 0.35 -11.76 -11.91
CA PRO A 185 1.46 -12.34 -12.63
C PRO A 185 1.68 -11.67 -14.00
N GLY A 186 2.89 -11.17 -14.22
CA GLY A 186 3.26 -10.46 -15.46
C GLY A 186 2.89 -8.97 -15.48
N GLU A 187 2.22 -8.46 -14.47
CA GLU A 187 2.07 -7.01 -14.29
C GLU A 187 3.39 -6.38 -13.84
N GLU A 188 3.67 -5.22 -14.40
CA GLU A 188 4.84 -4.40 -14.06
C GLU A 188 4.38 -2.99 -13.67
N TYR A 189 5.22 -2.31 -12.92
CA TYR A 189 5.00 -0.91 -12.61
C TYR A 189 5.12 -0.04 -13.88
N ALA A 190 4.05 0.65 -14.23
CA ALA A 190 4.00 1.53 -15.40
C ALA A 190 4.09 3.02 -15.05
N GLY A 191 3.75 3.40 -13.82
CA GLY A 191 3.82 4.81 -13.39
C GLY A 191 2.94 5.11 -12.19
N LEU A 192 2.81 6.40 -11.89
CA LEU A 192 1.94 6.93 -10.85
C LEU A 192 0.90 7.90 -11.42
N ARG A 193 -0.21 8.01 -10.73
CA ARG A 193 -1.15 9.14 -10.82
C ARG A 193 -1.52 9.62 -9.43
N ARG A 194 -2.03 10.84 -9.33
CA ARG A 194 -2.67 11.28 -8.10
C ARG A 194 -3.96 10.48 -7.85
N ALA A 195 -4.23 10.21 -6.60
CA ALA A 195 -5.50 9.64 -6.18
C ALA A 195 -6.64 10.62 -6.47
N THR A 196 -7.82 10.12 -6.85
CA THR A 196 -9.03 10.95 -6.91
C THR A 196 -9.48 11.30 -5.49
N PRO A 197 -10.38 12.28 -5.28
CA PRO A 197 -10.89 12.60 -3.95
C PRO A 197 -11.50 11.40 -3.22
N GLU A 198 -12.11 10.46 -3.95
CA GLU A 198 -12.73 9.26 -3.40
C GLU A 198 -11.70 8.18 -3.04
N GLU A 199 -10.57 8.16 -3.75
CA GLU A 199 -9.46 7.22 -3.52
C GLU A 199 -8.46 7.76 -2.49
N ASN A 200 -8.46 9.09 -2.28
CA ASN A 200 -7.48 9.75 -1.43
C ASN A 200 -7.82 9.52 0.05
N ASP A 201 -7.00 8.75 0.70
CA ASP A 201 -6.97 8.69 2.15
C ASP A 201 -5.70 9.40 2.69
N TRP A 202 -5.61 9.53 4.01
CA TRP A 202 -4.47 10.20 4.64
C TRP A 202 -3.12 9.49 4.42
N GLN A 203 -3.14 8.22 3.96
CA GLN A 203 -1.94 7.41 3.69
C GLN A 203 -1.59 7.36 2.21
N HIS A 204 -2.59 7.46 1.31
CA HIS A 204 -2.43 7.20 -0.11
C HIS A 204 -2.92 8.37 -0.97
N CYS A 205 -2.02 9.32 -1.22
CA CYS A 205 -2.28 10.44 -2.14
C CYS A 205 -1.98 10.09 -3.61
N PHE A 206 -1.46 8.90 -3.85
CA PHE A 206 -1.05 8.41 -5.17
C PHE A 206 -1.55 6.98 -5.40
N VAL A 207 -1.75 6.65 -6.67
CA VAL A 207 -2.15 5.32 -7.12
C VAL A 207 -1.12 4.79 -8.11
N VAL A 208 -0.69 3.55 -7.90
CA VAL A 208 0.20 2.85 -8.84
C VAL A 208 -0.57 2.50 -10.10
N ILE A 209 0.01 2.82 -11.25
CA ILE A 209 -0.45 2.36 -12.57
C ILE A 209 0.37 1.13 -12.93
N LYS A 210 -0.32 0.07 -13.33
CA LYS A 210 0.29 -1.20 -13.75
C LYS A 210 0.23 -1.33 -15.27
N ALA A 211 1.22 -2.00 -15.84
CA ALA A 211 1.19 -2.32 -17.26
C ALA A 211 0.00 -3.23 -17.58
N GLY A 212 -0.86 -2.78 -18.51
CA GLY A 212 -2.10 -3.50 -18.87
C GLY A 212 -3.34 -3.02 -18.13
N ASP A 213 -3.21 -2.18 -17.09
CA ASP A 213 -4.37 -1.46 -16.59
C ASP A 213 -5.01 -0.74 -17.78
N PRO A 214 -6.34 -0.88 -17.99
CA PRO A 214 -7.01 -0.01 -18.93
C PRO A 214 -6.70 1.40 -18.43
N GLN A 215 -5.82 2.08 -19.15
CA GLN A 215 -5.60 3.50 -18.91
C GLN A 215 -6.99 4.11 -19.04
N LYS A 216 -7.66 4.27 -17.90
CA LYS A 216 -8.68 5.29 -17.83
C LYS A 216 -7.92 6.51 -18.33
N PRO A 217 -8.26 7.04 -19.50
CA PRO A 217 -7.47 8.12 -20.09
C PRO A 217 -7.25 9.06 -18.92
N SER A 218 -6.01 9.43 -18.71
CA SER A 218 -5.68 10.54 -17.81
C SER A 218 -6.63 11.64 -18.22
N GLN A 219 -7.78 11.70 -17.55
CA GLN A 219 -8.73 12.81 -17.65
C GLN A 219 -8.18 13.92 -16.74
N THR A 220 -6.93 14.20 -16.98
CA THR A 220 -6.53 15.57 -17.09
C THR A 220 -6.19 15.72 -18.57
N PRO A 221 -7.09 16.24 -19.40
CA PRO A 221 -6.61 16.91 -20.60
C PRO A 221 -5.51 17.80 -20.06
N ALA A 222 -4.39 17.86 -20.73
CA ALA A 222 -3.40 18.88 -20.43
C ALA A 222 -4.19 20.19 -20.44
N ILE A 223 -4.62 20.63 -19.25
CA ILE A 223 -5.39 21.88 -19.11
C ILE A 223 -4.35 22.93 -19.42
N THR A 224 -4.24 23.24 -20.69
CA THR A 224 -3.35 24.29 -21.21
C THR A 224 -3.91 25.66 -20.81
N ILE A 225 -5.13 25.69 -20.28
CA ILE A 225 -5.95 26.88 -20.02
C ILE A 225 -6.37 26.88 -18.56
N PRO A 226 -6.24 27.99 -17.81
CA PRO A 226 -6.79 28.11 -16.47
C PRO A 226 -8.31 27.86 -16.48
N THR A 227 -8.80 27.11 -15.49
CA THR A 227 -10.23 26.80 -15.38
C THR A 227 -10.86 27.52 -14.19
N LEU A 228 -12.03 28.09 -14.41
CA LEU A 228 -12.89 28.63 -13.36
C LEU A 228 -13.97 27.63 -13.01
N THR A 229 -14.07 27.27 -11.74
CA THR A 229 -15.12 26.40 -11.21
C THR A 229 -15.92 27.11 -10.14
N VAL A 230 -17.20 26.79 -10.05
CA VAL A 230 -18.10 27.29 -9.01
C VAL A 230 -18.21 26.22 -7.93
N ASN A 231 -17.80 26.57 -6.72
CA ASN A 231 -17.98 25.70 -5.55
C ASN A 231 -19.18 26.20 -4.73
N ASN A 232 -20.34 25.59 -4.99
CA ASN A 232 -21.59 25.97 -4.33
C ASN A 232 -21.63 25.62 -2.84
N GLU A 233 -20.94 24.56 -2.43
CA GLU A 233 -20.91 24.14 -1.03
C GLU A 233 -20.19 25.17 -0.14
N ARG A 234 -19.15 25.79 -0.69
CA ARG A 234 -18.33 26.80 0.02
C ARG A 234 -18.65 28.23 -0.39
N ASN A 235 -19.68 28.43 -1.21
CA ASN A 235 -20.05 29.72 -1.78
C ASN A 235 -18.83 30.49 -2.33
N GLY A 236 -18.05 29.78 -3.18
CA GLY A 236 -16.76 30.25 -3.69
C GLY A 236 -16.56 30.03 -5.19
N TYR A 237 -15.71 30.85 -5.78
CA TYR A 237 -15.09 30.61 -7.09
C TYR A 237 -13.70 30.05 -6.90
N GLU A 238 -13.32 29.09 -7.74
CA GLU A 238 -12.01 28.44 -7.73
C GLU A 238 -11.36 28.58 -9.10
N ILE A 239 -10.13 29.12 -9.17
CA ILE A 239 -9.31 29.16 -10.37
C ILE A 239 -8.19 28.13 -10.22
N ARG A 240 -8.13 27.21 -11.18
CA ARG A 240 -7.05 26.20 -11.27
C ARG A 240 -6.16 26.51 -12.46
N PHE A 241 -4.88 26.61 -12.21
CA PHE A 241 -3.86 26.79 -13.23
C PHE A 241 -3.21 25.44 -13.53
N PRO A 242 -2.94 25.14 -14.82
CA PRO A 242 -2.26 23.89 -15.24
C PRO A 242 -0.80 23.85 -14.78
N ARG A 243 -0.19 25.03 -14.61
CA ARG A 243 1.16 25.24 -14.08
C ARG A 243 1.15 26.44 -13.16
N LYS A 244 2.16 26.55 -12.29
CA LYS A 244 2.32 27.76 -11.46
C LYS A 244 2.34 28.98 -12.41
N PRO A 245 1.41 29.92 -12.23
CA PRO A 245 1.41 31.15 -13.05
C PRO A 245 2.60 32.03 -12.71
N GLY A 246 2.94 32.95 -13.63
CA GLY A 246 4.00 33.91 -13.44
C GLY A 246 3.76 34.81 -12.22
N ASP A 247 4.82 35.41 -11.70
CA ASP A 247 4.76 36.22 -10.48
C ASP A 247 3.86 37.46 -10.63
N ASP A 248 3.69 37.99 -11.83
CA ASP A 248 2.75 39.05 -12.18
C ASP A 248 1.28 38.61 -11.95
N ILE A 249 0.92 37.41 -12.41
CA ILE A 249 -0.41 36.84 -12.23
C ILE A 249 -0.67 36.49 -10.77
N LEU A 250 0.34 35.95 -10.08
CA LEU A 250 0.28 35.67 -8.66
C LEU A 250 0.04 36.94 -7.84
N GLN A 251 0.70 38.05 -8.22
CA GLN A 251 0.50 39.33 -7.55
C GLN A 251 -0.91 39.87 -7.82
N ARG A 252 -1.39 39.84 -9.06
CA ARG A 252 -2.76 40.26 -9.41
C ARG A 252 -3.84 39.48 -8.64
N LEU A 253 -3.66 38.15 -8.49
CA LEU A 253 -4.58 37.33 -7.69
C LEU A 253 -4.59 37.76 -6.22
N LYS A 254 -3.42 37.99 -5.64
CA LYS A 254 -3.29 38.42 -4.24
C LYS A 254 -3.91 39.83 -4.04
N ASP A 255 -3.64 40.74 -4.94
CA ASP A 255 -4.15 42.14 -4.88
C ASP A 255 -5.68 42.16 -5.05
N ALA A 256 -6.24 41.25 -5.82
CA ALA A 256 -7.67 41.04 -5.96
C ALA A 256 -8.31 40.26 -4.79
N GLY A 257 -7.52 39.90 -3.77
CA GLY A 257 -8.01 39.20 -2.58
C GLY A 257 -8.18 37.69 -2.70
N TRP A 258 -7.74 37.09 -3.82
CA TRP A 258 -7.77 35.66 -3.99
C TRP A 258 -6.75 34.99 -3.06
N ARG A 259 -7.12 33.85 -2.50
CA ARG A 259 -6.27 33.06 -1.58
C ARG A 259 -5.97 31.71 -2.18
N TRP A 260 -4.75 31.22 -1.94
CA TRP A 260 -4.36 29.89 -2.35
C TRP A 260 -4.83 28.86 -1.34
N SER A 261 -5.54 27.85 -1.83
CA SER A 261 -5.88 26.65 -1.08
C SER A 261 -4.87 25.55 -1.38
N LYS A 262 -4.08 25.17 -0.37
CA LYS A 262 -3.16 24.03 -0.48
C LYS A 262 -3.91 22.70 -0.69
N TYR A 263 -5.08 22.56 -0.05
CA TYR A 263 -5.89 21.34 -0.11
C TYR A 263 -6.50 21.11 -1.49
N SER A 264 -7.06 22.15 -2.08
CA SER A 264 -7.75 22.07 -3.37
C SER A 264 -6.85 22.39 -4.56
N SER A 265 -5.58 22.77 -4.31
CA SER A 265 -4.64 23.22 -5.36
C SER A 265 -5.27 24.24 -6.31
N CYS A 266 -5.94 25.24 -5.75
CA CYS A 266 -6.62 26.28 -6.51
C CYS A 266 -6.55 27.62 -5.78
N TRP A 267 -6.72 28.69 -6.55
CA TRP A 267 -7.01 30.02 -6.02
C TRP A 267 -8.50 30.14 -5.81
N TYR A 268 -8.94 30.63 -4.64
CA TYR A 268 -10.36 30.73 -4.32
C TYR A 268 -10.73 32.11 -3.79
N HIS A 269 -11.96 32.49 -4.05
CA HIS A 269 -12.60 33.71 -3.52
C HIS A 269 -14.10 33.49 -3.34
N ARG A 270 -14.78 34.34 -2.54
CA ARG A 270 -16.23 34.28 -2.36
C ARG A 270 -16.97 34.54 -3.69
N GLN A 271 -18.14 33.95 -3.85
CA GLN A 271 -19.02 34.21 -4.98
C GLN A 271 -19.58 35.64 -4.90
N THR A 272 -19.05 36.51 -5.74
CA THR A 272 -19.57 37.86 -5.99
C THR A 272 -19.48 38.15 -7.48
N PRO A 273 -20.34 39.02 -8.04
CA PRO A 273 -20.25 39.41 -9.45
C PRO A 273 -18.88 40.00 -9.81
N ALA A 274 -18.26 40.77 -8.92
CA ALA A 274 -16.94 41.34 -9.16
C ALA A 274 -15.84 40.28 -9.25
N ASN A 275 -15.87 39.24 -8.39
CA ASN A 275 -14.89 38.17 -8.41
C ASN A 275 -15.08 37.24 -9.63
N LEU A 276 -16.32 37.06 -10.08
CA LEU A 276 -16.60 36.35 -11.31
C LEU A 276 -16.04 37.11 -12.52
N ALA A 277 -16.29 38.41 -12.60
CA ALA A 277 -15.76 39.24 -13.67
C ALA A 277 -14.24 39.24 -13.72
N PHE A 278 -13.59 39.41 -12.57
CA PHE A 278 -12.13 39.33 -12.46
C PHE A 278 -11.58 37.99 -12.98
N ALA A 279 -12.13 36.85 -12.51
CA ALA A 279 -11.69 35.53 -12.89
C ALA A 279 -11.90 35.28 -14.39
N THR A 280 -13.04 35.68 -14.93
CA THR A 280 -13.36 35.55 -16.36
C THR A 280 -12.38 36.34 -17.22
N LEU A 281 -12.15 37.60 -16.91
CA LEU A 281 -11.20 38.46 -17.62
C LEU A 281 -9.77 37.90 -17.57
N LEU A 282 -9.32 37.49 -16.38
CA LEU A 282 -7.99 36.91 -16.23
C LEU A 282 -7.80 35.67 -17.10
N ILE A 283 -8.82 34.78 -17.15
CA ILE A 283 -8.77 33.58 -17.98
C ILE A 283 -8.83 33.93 -19.46
N GLN A 284 -9.65 34.88 -19.87
CA GLN A 284 -9.70 35.35 -21.26
C GLN A 284 -8.38 35.93 -21.73
N GLU A 285 -7.75 36.78 -20.93
CA GLU A 285 -6.41 37.30 -21.24
C GLU A 285 -5.37 36.20 -21.42
N LEU A 286 -5.38 35.18 -20.55
CA LEU A 286 -4.43 34.06 -20.59
C LEU A 286 -4.70 33.07 -21.72
N THR A 287 -5.93 33.00 -22.20
CA THR A 287 -6.33 32.11 -23.29
C THR A 287 -6.22 32.73 -24.67
N GLY A 288 -6.00 34.04 -24.74
CA GLY A 288 -5.93 34.74 -26.00
C GLY A 288 -7.27 34.77 -26.75
N ALA A 289 -8.40 34.65 -26.06
CA ALA A 289 -9.74 34.54 -26.65
C ALA A 289 -10.29 35.90 -27.17
N ASP A 290 -9.44 36.93 -27.27
CA ASP A 290 -9.75 38.21 -27.91
C ASP A 290 -8.88 38.43 -29.17
N ARG A 291 -8.97 37.50 -30.15
CA ARG A 291 -8.54 37.78 -31.51
C ARG A 291 -9.49 37.19 -32.55
#